data_3d5e85bc6c66df43b5cefbc4f3218f9b
#
_entry.id   3d5e85bc6c66df43b5cefbc4f3218f9b
#
_cell.length_a   1.000
_cell.length_b   1.000
_cell.length_c   1.000
_cell.angle_alpha   90.00
_cell.angle_beta   90.00
_cell.angle_gamma   90.00
#
_symmetry.space_group_name_H-M   'P 1'
#
loop_
_entity.id
_entity.type
_entity.pdbx_description
1 polymer ?
#
loop_
_entity_poly.entity_id
_entity_poly.type
_entity_poly.pdbx_seq_one_letter_code
_entity_poly.pdbx_strand_id
1 'polypeptide(L)'
;DDAVGEAFDKTAKLLGIDFPGGPQIEEYAKKGDSKKYNLPKPIFHKGGCNLSFAGLKTAVLRIVKKIKTDQEKYDLAASFQKTVEEILYKKSKVAFKEFKNINIDKANTFVVAGGVAANKKIREILTKLCDEENFNAIFPPINLCGDNAAMIAMVGLEKYKLRQFNELDHPAKPRWPLDEHAAFLKGAGVKF
;
A
#
# COMPACT_ATOMS: atom_id res chain seq x y z
N ASP A 1 -2.23 -6.19 -8.99
CA ASP A 1 -1.10 -7.13 -9.01
C ASP A 1 -0.44 -7.26 -7.63
N ASP A 2 0.86 -6.93 -7.46
CA ASP A 2 1.53 -7.02 -6.15
C ASP A 2 0.95 -6.02 -5.13
N ALA A 3 0.85 -6.44 -3.86
CA ALA A 3 0.52 -5.53 -2.76
C ALA A 3 1.67 -4.53 -2.51
N VAL A 4 1.32 -3.32 -2.10
CA VAL A 4 2.33 -2.27 -1.86
C VAL A 4 3.31 -2.64 -0.74
N GLY A 5 2.84 -3.28 0.34
CA GLY A 5 3.71 -3.79 1.42
C GLY A 5 4.73 -4.81 0.90
N GLU A 6 4.27 -5.74 0.08
CA GLU A 6 5.12 -6.72 -0.58
C GLU A 6 6.17 -6.05 -1.50
N ALA A 7 5.82 -4.95 -2.16
CA ALA A 7 6.78 -4.20 -2.96
C ALA A 7 7.88 -3.56 -2.11
N PHE A 8 7.56 -3.06 -0.90
CA PHE A 8 8.55 -2.60 0.07
C PHE A 8 9.47 -3.72 0.55
N ASP A 9 8.93 -4.87 0.96
CA ASP A 9 9.71 -6.01 1.45
C ASP A 9 10.62 -6.60 0.35
N LYS A 10 10.10 -6.74 -0.87
CA LYS A 10 10.89 -7.18 -2.02
C LYS A 10 12.03 -6.20 -2.35
N THR A 11 11.78 -4.89 -2.24
CA THR A 11 12.80 -3.86 -2.47
C THR A 11 13.87 -3.90 -1.38
N ALA A 12 13.47 -4.01 -0.11
CA ALA A 12 14.40 -4.15 1.01
C ALA A 12 15.30 -5.38 0.82
N LYS A 13 14.71 -6.54 0.52
CA LYS A 13 15.47 -7.77 0.24
C LYS A 13 16.49 -7.60 -0.90
N LEU A 14 16.11 -6.90 -1.98
CA LEU A 14 17.03 -6.64 -3.10
C LEU A 14 18.18 -5.72 -2.70
N LEU A 15 17.98 -4.79 -1.78
CA LEU A 15 19.00 -3.90 -1.23
C LEU A 15 19.88 -4.56 -0.16
N GLY A 16 19.59 -5.82 0.22
CA GLY A 16 20.28 -6.52 1.31
C GLY A 16 19.88 -5.99 2.70
N ILE A 17 18.64 -5.52 2.84
CA ILE A 17 18.07 -4.97 4.08
C ILE A 17 17.19 -6.06 4.71
N ASP A 18 17.25 -6.16 6.05
CA ASP A 18 16.51 -7.16 6.81
C ASP A 18 15.00 -6.86 6.86
N PHE A 19 14.24 -7.92 7.15
CA PHE A 19 12.80 -7.85 7.40
C PHE A 19 12.50 -7.26 8.80
N PRO A 20 11.42 -6.45 8.98
CA PRO A 20 10.45 -6.01 7.98
C PRO A 20 10.97 -4.87 7.09
N GLY A 21 10.77 -4.99 5.78
CA GLY A 21 11.35 -4.09 4.78
C GLY A 21 10.78 -2.67 4.80
N GLY A 22 9.47 -2.51 5.09
CA GLY A 22 8.81 -1.21 5.06
C GLY A 22 9.48 -0.14 5.94
N PRO A 23 9.63 -0.36 7.26
CA PRO A 23 10.29 0.58 8.16
C PRO A 23 11.75 0.85 7.78
N GLN A 24 12.46 -0.17 7.33
CA GLN A 24 13.87 -0.05 6.93
C GLN A 24 14.04 0.81 5.67
N ILE A 25 13.19 0.62 4.66
CA ILE A 25 13.17 1.47 3.47
C ILE A 25 12.88 2.92 3.84
N GLU A 26 11.95 3.17 4.77
CA GLU A 26 11.64 4.52 5.26
C GLU A 26 12.87 5.18 5.90
N GLU A 27 13.62 4.46 6.73
CA GLU A 27 14.85 4.98 7.35
C GLU A 27 15.97 5.24 6.33
N TYR A 28 16.16 4.34 5.36
CA TYR A 28 17.11 4.53 4.27
C TYR A 28 16.74 5.72 3.40
N ALA A 29 15.45 5.88 3.08
CA ALA A 29 14.96 6.96 2.24
C ALA A 29 15.21 8.36 2.84
N LYS A 30 15.29 8.48 4.17
CA LYS A 30 15.64 9.75 4.83
C LYS A 30 17.05 10.24 4.51
N LYS A 31 17.96 9.33 4.13
CA LYS A 31 19.38 9.62 3.87
C LYS A 31 19.69 9.76 2.39
N GLY A 32 18.71 9.49 1.51
CA GLY A 32 18.90 9.42 0.08
C GLY A 32 18.26 10.57 -0.71
N ASP A 33 18.72 10.73 -1.95
CA ASP A 33 18.11 11.63 -2.93
C ASP A 33 16.99 10.92 -3.71
N SER A 34 15.77 11.33 -3.47
CA SER A 34 14.57 10.77 -4.13
C SER A 34 14.46 11.07 -5.64
N LYS A 35 15.32 11.93 -6.17
CA LYS A 35 15.36 12.30 -7.60
C LYS A 35 16.42 11.53 -8.39
N LYS A 36 17.28 10.76 -7.69
CA LYS A 36 18.42 10.08 -8.30
C LYS A 36 18.00 9.03 -9.34
N TYR A 37 16.97 8.25 -9.05
CA TYR A 37 16.52 7.18 -9.93
C TYR A 37 15.08 7.42 -10.38
N ASN A 38 14.87 7.45 -11.69
CA ASN A 38 13.52 7.53 -12.26
C ASN A 38 12.94 6.12 -12.39
N LEU A 39 12.07 5.75 -11.45
CA LEU A 39 11.41 4.45 -11.44
C LEU A 39 10.07 4.50 -12.19
N PRO A 40 9.66 3.39 -12.84
CA PRO A 40 8.40 3.34 -13.56
C PRO A 40 7.22 3.45 -12.60
N LYS A 41 6.15 4.07 -13.06
CA LYS A 41 4.86 4.18 -12.36
C LYS A 41 3.82 3.38 -13.16
N PRO A 42 3.67 2.06 -12.89
CA PRO A 42 2.75 1.22 -13.64
C PRO A 42 1.33 1.77 -13.58
N ILE A 43 0.60 1.71 -14.68
CA ILE A 43 -0.78 2.19 -14.83
C ILE A 43 -1.09 3.61 -14.30
N PHE A 44 -0.06 4.42 -14.03
CA PHE A 44 -0.18 5.76 -13.44
C PHE A 44 -1.11 6.69 -14.25
N HIS A 45 -1.02 6.62 -15.59
CA HIS A 45 -1.80 7.45 -16.52
C HIS A 45 -3.10 6.76 -17.00
N LYS A 46 -3.32 5.48 -16.66
CA LYS A 46 -4.58 4.81 -16.97
C LYS A 46 -5.68 5.32 -16.05
N GLY A 47 -6.88 5.49 -16.59
CA GLY A 47 -8.07 5.83 -15.80
C GLY A 47 -8.37 4.80 -14.71
N GLY A 48 -9.30 5.16 -13.82
CA GLY A 48 -9.72 4.31 -12.70
C GLY A 48 -8.73 4.28 -11.53
N CYS A 49 -9.15 3.60 -10.46
CA CYS A 49 -8.48 3.60 -9.15
C CYS A 49 -7.51 2.41 -8.96
N ASN A 50 -7.32 1.56 -9.97
CA ASN A 50 -6.45 0.39 -9.87
C ASN A 50 -5.01 0.78 -9.59
N LEU A 51 -4.35 0.01 -8.71
CA LEU A 51 -2.95 0.12 -8.34
C LEU A 51 -2.13 -1.01 -8.96
N SER A 52 -0.85 -0.75 -9.26
CA SER A 52 0.10 -1.75 -9.73
C SER A 52 1.51 -1.41 -9.25
N PHE A 53 2.18 -2.39 -8.68
CA PHE A 53 3.55 -2.26 -8.15
C PHE A 53 4.53 -3.32 -8.72
N ALA A 54 4.06 -4.30 -9.48
CA ALA A 54 4.89 -5.40 -9.98
C ALA A 54 6.08 -4.92 -10.83
N GLY A 55 5.88 -3.91 -11.67
CA GLY A 55 6.94 -3.33 -12.50
C GLY A 55 8.07 -2.67 -11.71
N LEU A 56 7.79 -2.19 -10.49
CA LEU A 56 8.79 -1.56 -9.62
C LEU A 56 9.88 -2.55 -9.19
N LYS A 57 9.50 -3.77 -8.78
CA LYS A 57 10.46 -4.81 -8.38
C LYS A 57 11.51 -5.06 -9.47
N THR A 58 11.08 -5.20 -10.72
CA THR A 58 11.98 -5.46 -11.84
C THR A 58 12.91 -4.27 -12.10
N ALA A 59 12.39 -3.03 -11.98
CA ALA A 59 13.20 -1.83 -12.15
C ALA A 59 14.26 -1.71 -11.05
N VAL A 60 13.87 -1.93 -9.79
CA VAL A 60 14.79 -1.95 -8.64
C VAL A 60 15.87 -3.00 -8.84
N LEU A 61 15.53 -4.24 -9.22
CA LEU A 61 16.49 -5.31 -9.46
C LEU A 61 17.56 -4.92 -10.51
N ARG A 62 17.17 -4.22 -11.58
CA ARG A 62 18.11 -3.76 -12.63
C ARG A 62 19.08 -2.70 -12.10
N ILE A 63 18.63 -1.83 -11.20
CA ILE A 63 19.46 -0.77 -10.61
C ILE A 63 20.39 -1.37 -9.56
N VAL A 64 19.88 -2.22 -8.67
CA VAL A 64 20.66 -2.87 -7.60
C VAL A 64 21.91 -3.56 -8.13
N LYS A 65 21.83 -4.21 -9.31
CA LYS A 65 23.01 -4.83 -9.96
C LYS A 65 24.15 -3.85 -10.28
N LYS A 66 23.89 -2.55 -10.28
CA LYS A 66 24.85 -1.49 -10.63
C LYS A 66 25.29 -0.68 -9.41
N ILE A 67 24.66 -0.84 -8.27
CA ILE A 67 24.96 -0.13 -7.02
C ILE A 67 26.32 -0.58 -6.49
N LYS A 68 27.14 0.39 -6.07
CA LYS A 68 28.50 0.16 -5.54
C LYS A 68 28.67 0.75 -4.13
N THR A 69 27.83 1.68 -3.73
CA THR A 69 27.96 2.43 -2.46
C THR A 69 26.68 2.38 -1.64
N ASP A 70 26.80 2.58 -0.34
CA ASP A 70 25.63 2.67 0.54
C ASP A 70 24.80 3.92 0.24
N GLN A 71 25.41 5.02 -0.20
CA GLN A 71 24.67 6.21 -0.62
C GLN A 71 23.73 5.90 -1.78
N GLU A 72 24.17 5.11 -2.76
CA GLU A 72 23.31 4.69 -3.87
C GLU A 72 22.15 3.80 -3.41
N LYS A 73 22.31 3.00 -2.32
CA LYS A 73 21.20 2.26 -1.70
C LYS A 73 20.19 3.22 -1.06
N TYR A 74 20.66 4.25 -0.34
CA TYR A 74 19.79 5.27 0.24
C TYR A 74 19.02 6.02 -0.85
N ASP A 75 19.70 6.40 -1.91
CA ASP A 75 19.09 7.11 -3.05
C ASP A 75 18.03 6.25 -3.74
N LEU A 76 18.28 4.94 -3.90
CA LEU A 76 17.30 4.03 -4.48
C LEU A 76 16.10 3.81 -3.57
N ALA A 77 16.31 3.67 -2.26
CA ALA A 77 15.23 3.59 -1.27
C ALA A 77 14.36 4.87 -1.29
N ALA A 78 14.98 6.05 -1.34
CA ALA A 78 14.29 7.33 -1.43
C ALA A 78 13.49 7.46 -2.73
N SER A 79 14.10 7.09 -3.87
CA SER A 79 13.43 7.13 -5.18
C SER A 79 12.27 6.13 -5.27
N PHE A 80 12.42 4.95 -4.67
CA PHE A 80 11.37 3.94 -4.59
C PHE A 80 10.19 4.45 -3.76
N GLN A 81 10.45 4.92 -2.53
CA GLN A 81 9.41 5.45 -1.66
C GLN A 81 8.66 6.61 -2.31
N LYS A 82 9.38 7.56 -2.91
CA LYS A 82 8.80 8.68 -3.65
C LYS A 82 7.90 8.22 -4.80
N THR A 83 8.30 7.20 -5.54
CA THR A 83 7.50 6.63 -6.62
C THR A 83 6.19 6.03 -6.10
N VAL A 84 6.23 5.29 -4.97
CA VAL A 84 5.04 4.75 -4.32
C VAL A 84 4.12 5.86 -3.83
N GLU A 85 4.67 6.89 -3.17
CA GLU A 85 3.93 8.07 -2.73
C GLU A 85 3.15 8.71 -3.89
N GLU A 86 3.79 8.94 -5.02
CA GLU A 86 3.17 9.56 -6.18
C GLU A 86 2.06 8.70 -6.80
N ILE A 87 2.26 7.37 -6.85
CA ILE A 87 1.22 6.43 -7.31
C ILE A 87 0.00 6.49 -6.39
N LEU A 88 0.21 6.39 -5.07
CA LEU A 88 -0.87 6.43 -4.09
C LEU A 88 -1.61 7.78 -4.13
N TYR A 89 -0.89 8.89 -4.13
CA TYR A 89 -1.48 10.22 -4.24
C TYR A 89 -2.37 10.35 -5.48
N LYS A 90 -1.82 10.02 -6.66
CA LYS A 90 -2.55 10.15 -7.93
C LYS A 90 -3.81 9.29 -7.98
N LYS A 91 -3.72 8.04 -7.56
CA LYS A 91 -4.84 7.10 -7.61
C LYS A 91 -5.89 7.40 -6.55
N SER A 92 -5.49 7.84 -5.36
CA SER A 92 -6.44 8.33 -4.35
C SER A 92 -7.18 9.59 -4.82
N LYS A 93 -6.48 10.52 -5.50
CA LYS A 93 -7.13 11.70 -6.08
C LYS A 93 -8.20 11.32 -7.12
N VAL A 94 -7.95 10.31 -7.94
CA VAL A 94 -8.97 9.78 -8.88
C VAL A 94 -10.14 9.19 -8.12
N ALA A 95 -9.86 8.36 -7.09
CA ALA A 95 -10.90 7.76 -6.25
C ALA A 95 -11.78 8.81 -5.55
N PHE A 96 -11.19 9.90 -5.06
CA PHE A 96 -11.94 10.99 -4.45
C PHE A 96 -12.90 11.66 -5.43
N LYS A 97 -12.45 11.87 -6.67
CA LYS A 97 -13.31 12.40 -7.73
C LYS A 97 -14.48 11.45 -8.04
N GLU A 98 -14.20 10.16 -8.19
CA GLU A 98 -15.24 9.15 -8.43
C GLU A 98 -16.22 9.07 -7.26
N PHE A 99 -15.71 9.07 -6.02
CA PHE A 99 -16.55 9.06 -4.82
C PHE A 99 -17.48 10.25 -4.74
N LYS A 100 -16.99 11.47 -4.99
CA LYS A 100 -17.81 12.69 -5.01
C LYS A 100 -18.93 12.63 -6.05
N ASN A 101 -18.68 12.03 -7.19
CA ASN A 101 -19.69 11.87 -8.25
C ASN A 101 -20.84 10.91 -7.87
N ILE A 102 -20.54 9.92 -7.02
CA ILE A 102 -21.50 8.87 -6.62
C ILE A 102 -22.23 9.26 -5.31
N ASN A 103 -21.57 9.99 -4.42
CA ASN A 103 -22.00 10.22 -3.04
C ASN A 103 -22.10 11.72 -2.72
N ILE A 104 -22.99 12.43 -3.40
CA ILE A 104 -23.13 13.90 -3.31
C ILE A 104 -23.43 14.37 -1.88
N ASP A 105 -24.21 13.62 -1.11
CA ASP A 105 -24.71 14.01 0.21
C ASP A 105 -24.01 13.29 1.39
N LYS A 106 -22.89 12.60 1.18
CA LYS A 106 -22.21 11.86 2.24
C LYS A 106 -20.93 12.57 2.70
N ALA A 107 -20.57 12.33 3.97
CA ALA A 107 -19.32 12.82 4.53
C ALA A 107 -18.11 12.27 3.75
N ASN A 108 -17.23 13.16 3.32
CA ASN A 108 -15.99 12.81 2.65
C ASN A 108 -14.98 12.26 3.66
N THR A 109 -14.93 10.95 3.85
CA THR A 109 -13.99 10.30 4.76
C THR A 109 -13.11 9.32 3.99
N PHE A 110 -11.80 9.41 4.20
CA PHE A 110 -10.81 8.52 3.62
C PHE A 110 -10.06 7.77 4.72
N VAL A 111 -10.19 6.45 4.74
CA VAL A 111 -9.55 5.57 5.73
C VAL A 111 -8.36 4.88 5.07
N VAL A 112 -7.19 4.97 5.71
CA VAL A 112 -5.97 4.28 5.26
C VAL A 112 -5.49 3.37 6.38
N ALA A 113 -5.53 2.06 6.14
CA ALA A 113 -5.18 1.03 7.12
C ALA A 113 -4.20 0.00 6.53
N GLY A 114 -3.75 -0.95 7.35
CA GLY A 114 -2.76 -1.95 6.99
C GLY A 114 -1.32 -1.49 7.21
N GLY A 115 -0.35 -2.40 7.05
CA GLY A 115 1.06 -2.17 7.40
C GLY A 115 1.69 -0.93 6.76
N VAL A 116 1.35 -0.64 5.50
CA VAL A 116 1.87 0.54 4.78
C VAL A 116 1.34 1.86 5.35
N ALA A 117 0.17 1.85 6.00
CA ALA A 117 -0.37 3.01 6.69
C ALA A 117 0.47 3.44 7.92
N ALA A 118 1.43 2.64 8.35
CA ALA A 118 2.42 3.03 9.37
C ALA A 118 3.52 3.96 8.82
N ASN A 119 3.79 3.95 7.50
CA ASN A 119 4.81 4.81 6.88
C ASN A 119 4.42 6.28 7.00
N LYS A 120 5.31 7.07 7.64
CA LYS A 120 5.04 8.47 7.99
C LYS A 120 4.89 9.36 6.76
N LYS A 121 5.71 9.12 5.73
CA LYS A 121 5.65 9.91 4.48
C LYS A 121 4.36 9.64 3.70
N ILE A 122 3.93 8.40 3.67
CA ILE A 122 2.64 8.04 3.03
C ILE A 122 1.48 8.69 3.78
N ARG A 123 1.49 8.66 5.13
CA ARG A 123 0.49 9.40 5.92
C ARG A 123 0.49 10.89 5.58
N GLU A 124 1.66 11.51 5.58
CA GLU A 124 1.83 12.94 5.30
C GLU A 124 1.23 13.34 3.95
N ILE A 125 1.58 12.62 2.87
CA ILE A 125 1.09 12.97 1.53
C ILE A 125 -0.40 12.70 1.34
N LEU A 126 -0.92 11.64 1.96
CA LEU A 126 -2.35 11.32 1.86
C LEU A 126 -3.20 12.24 2.74
N THR A 127 -2.71 12.67 3.90
CA THR A 127 -3.34 13.72 4.70
C THR A 127 -3.40 15.03 3.90
N LYS A 128 -2.27 15.46 3.31
CA LYS A 128 -2.23 16.64 2.45
C LYS A 128 -3.24 16.56 1.30
N LEU A 129 -3.34 15.40 0.65
CA LEU A 129 -4.34 15.20 -0.40
C LEU A 129 -5.77 15.33 0.14
N CYS A 130 -6.04 14.81 1.33
CA CYS A 130 -7.35 14.94 1.97
C CYS A 130 -7.70 16.40 2.24
N ASP A 131 -6.73 17.19 2.74
CA ASP A 131 -6.92 18.63 2.98
C ASP A 131 -7.20 19.38 1.67
N GLU A 132 -6.45 19.09 0.60
CA GLU A 132 -6.64 19.68 -0.73
C GLU A 132 -8.01 19.36 -1.34
N GLU A 133 -8.55 18.17 -1.07
CA GLU A 133 -9.79 17.67 -1.68
C GLU A 133 -11.00 17.72 -0.73
N ASN A 134 -10.87 18.30 0.46
CA ASN A 134 -11.91 18.36 1.50
C ASN A 134 -12.41 16.97 1.93
N PHE A 135 -11.47 16.06 2.23
CA PHE A 135 -11.72 14.78 2.86
C PHE A 135 -11.21 14.76 4.30
N ASN A 136 -11.88 14.01 5.16
CA ASN A 136 -11.39 13.69 6.49
C ASN A 136 -10.49 12.45 6.43
N ALA A 137 -9.20 12.60 6.75
CA ALA A 137 -8.25 11.50 6.76
C ALA A 137 -8.30 10.74 8.10
N ILE A 138 -8.51 9.44 8.05
CA ILE A 138 -8.50 8.57 9.24
C ILE A 138 -7.41 7.50 9.07
N PHE A 139 -6.49 7.46 10.02
CA PHE A 139 -5.44 6.44 10.13
C PHE A 139 -5.52 5.76 11.50
N PRO A 140 -5.39 4.42 11.57
CA PRO A 140 -5.23 3.75 12.85
C PRO A 140 -3.97 4.23 13.58
N PRO A 141 -3.89 4.07 14.91
CA PRO A 141 -2.63 4.16 15.64
C PRO A 141 -1.55 3.28 14.99
N ILE A 142 -0.29 3.75 14.97
CA ILE A 142 0.79 3.06 14.25
C ILE A 142 0.96 1.61 14.69
N ASN A 143 0.85 1.34 15.98
CA ASN A 143 0.93 0.00 16.57
C ASN A 143 -0.22 -0.95 16.20
N LEU A 144 -1.30 -0.41 15.61
CA LEU A 144 -2.46 -1.19 15.12
C LEU A 144 -2.53 -1.26 13.60
N CYS A 145 -1.55 -0.70 12.87
CA CYS A 145 -1.51 -0.76 11.41
C CYS A 145 -1.13 -2.13 10.87
N GLY A 146 -0.25 -2.87 11.56
CA GLY A 146 0.12 -4.25 11.20
C GLY A 146 -0.92 -5.26 11.68
N ASP A 147 -0.66 -6.52 11.35
CA ASP A 147 -1.47 -7.64 11.83
C ASP A 147 -1.45 -7.68 13.36
N ASN A 148 -2.62 -7.75 13.96
CA ASN A 148 -2.74 -7.78 15.42
C ASN A 148 -4.00 -8.55 15.86
N ALA A 149 -3.94 -9.13 17.07
CA ALA A 149 -5.06 -9.90 17.62
C ALA A 149 -6.30 -9.04 17.91
N ALA A 150 -6.13 -7.74 18.20
CA ALA A 150 -7.25 -6.87 18.54
C ALA A 150 -8.24 -6.71 17.38
N MET A 151 -7.75 -6.60 16.13
CA MET A 151 -8.63 -6.49 14.94
C MET A 151 -9.45 -7.78 14.74
N ILE A 152 -8.88 -8.94 15.01
CA ILE A 152 -9.58 -10.23 14.90
C ILE A 152 -10.59 -10.38 16.04
N ALA A 153 -10.22 -10.00 17.25
CA ALA A 153 -11.12 -9.99 18.40
C ALA A 153 -12.33 -9.06 18.17
N MET A 154 -12.10 -7.89 17.54
CA MET A 154 -13.18 -6.94 17.20
C MET A 154 -14.16 -7.56 16.19
N VAL A 155 -13.65 -8.20 15.13
CA VAL A 155 -14.50 -8.93 14.17
C VAL A 155 -15.27 -10.05 14.85
N GLY A 156 -14.63 -10.80 15.75
CA GLY A 156 -15.29 -11.84 16.55
C GLY A 156 -16.41 -11.27 17.41
N LEU A 157 -16.19 -10.13 18.06
CA LEU A 157 -17.21 -9.46 18.86
C LEU A 157 -18.42 -9.01 18.01
N GLU A 158 -18.18 -8.43 16.85
CA GLU A 158 -19.28 -8.01 15.94
C GLU A 158 -20.06 -9.22 15.42
N LYS A 159 -19.40 -10.31 15.04
CA LYS A 159 -20.07 -11.57 14.66
C LYS A 159 -20.86 -12.17 15.82
N TYR A 160 -20.32 -12.13 17.04
CA TYR A 160 -21.02 -12.60 18.24
C TYR A 160 -22.33 -11.82 18.48
N LYS A 161 -22.29 -10.49 18.39
CA LYS A 161 -23.49 -9.64 18.49
C LYS A 161 -24.56 -9.98 17.43
N LEU A 162 -24.12 -10.30 16.22
CA LEU A 162 -24.98 -10.70 15.10
C LEU A 162 -25.40 -12.19 15.16
N ARG A 163 -24.97 -12.94 16.19
CA ARG A 163 -25.19 -14.39 16.33
C ARG A 163 -24.70 -15.20 15.12
N GLN A 164 -23.61 -14.76 14.50
CA GLN A 164 -22.95 -15.44 13.40
C GLN A 164 -21.80 -16.29 13.92
N PHE A 165 -21.98 -17.61 13.92
CA PHE A 165 -21.00 -18.57 14.39
C PHE A 165 -20.59 -19.49 13.25
N ASN A 166 -19.38 -20.01 13.31
CA ASN A 166 -18.88 -21.05 12.43
C ASN A 166 -18.74 -22.34 13.22
N GLU A 167 -18.81 -23.48 12.55
CA GLU A 167 -18.48 -24.77 13.12
C GLU A 167 -16.96 -24.87 13.39
N LEU A 168 -16.56 -25.82 14.26
CA LEU A 168 -15.15 -25.96 14.65
C LEU A 168 -14.23 -26.47 13.52
N ASP A 169 -14.80 -27.00 12.46
CA ASP A 169 -14.11 -27.51 11.28
C ASP A 169 -13.91 -26.46 10.17
N HIS A 170 -14.12 -25.16 10.51
CA HIS A 170 -13.99 -24.08 9.55
C HIS A 170 -12.59 -24.07 8.91
N PRO A 171 -12.49 -24.24 7.57
CA PRO A 171 -11.19 -24.38 6.90
C PRO A 171 -10.46 -23.03 6.81
N ALA A 172 -9.14 -23.05 6.94
CA ALA A 172 -8.31 -21.91 6.62
C ALA A 172 -8.36 -21.61 5.11
N LYS A 173 -8.57 -20.35 4.74
CA LYS A 173 -8.59 -19.90 3.35
C LYS A 173 -7.37 -19.00 3.07
N PRO A 174 -6.23 -19.56 2.61
CA PRO A 174 -5.00 -18.77 2.36
C PRO A 174 -5.15 -17.67 1.31
N ARG A 175 -6.11 -17.85 0.41
CA ARG A 175 -6.51 -16.87 -0.61
C ARG A 175 -8.00 -16.64 -0.49
N TRP A 176 -8.36 -15.64 0.28
CA TRP A 176 -9.74 -15.27 0.48
C TRP A 176 -10.01 -13.94 -0.23
N PRO A 177 -10.75 -13.91 -1.35
CA PRO A 177 -11.09 -12.66 -2.01
C PRO A 177 -12.00 -11.81 -1.13
N LEU A 178 -11.82 -10.50 -1.17
CA LEU A 178 -12.69 -9.54 -0.43
C LEU A 178 -14.13 -9.58 -0.95
N ASP A 179 -14.30 -9.85 -2.23
CA ASP A 179 -15.58 -10.02 -2.89
C ASP A 179 -15.49 -11.24 -3.81
N GLU A 180 -16.18 -12.31 -3.43
CA GLU A 180 -16.22 -13.57 -4.19
C GLU A 180 -16.97 -13.44 -5.52
N HIS A 181 -17.76 -12.36 -5.67
CA HIS A 181 -18.56 -12.09 -6.89
C HIS A 181 -17.91 -11.02 -7.79
N ALA A 182 -16.82 -10.41 -7.36
CA ALA A 182 -16.12 -9.43 -8.18
C ALA A 182 -15.60 -10.05 -9.48
N ALA A 183 -15.84 -9.38 -10.59
CA ALA A 183 -15.28 -9.79 -11.87
C ALA A 183 -13.75 -9.85 -11.77
N PHE A 184 -13.16 -10.96 -12.18
CA PHE A 184 -11.70 -11.13 -12.17
C PHE A 184 -11.04 -10.08 -13.07
N LEU A 185 -10.31 -9.16 -12.48
CA LEU A 185 -9.39 -8.30 -13.21
C LEU A 185 -8.17 -9.16 -13.59
N LYS A 186 -8.02 -9.46 -14.88
CA LYS A 186 -6.81 -10.13 -15.39
C LYS A 186 -5.60 -9.22 -15.14
N GLY A 187 -4.83 -9.54 -14.11
CA GLY A 187 -3.57 -8.86 -13.77
C GLY A 187 -2.38 -9.77 -13.99
N ALA A 188 -1.21 -9.19 -14.27
CA ALA A 188 0.04 -9.94 -14.30
C ALA A 188 0.26 -10.59 -12.91
N GLY A 189 0.31 -11.91 -12.85
CA GLY A 189 0.54 -12.68 -11.62
C GLY A 189 -0.63 -13.54 -11.15
N VAL A 190 -1.81 -13.42 -11.72
CA VAL A 190 -2.89 -14.38 -11.47
C VAL A 190 -2.65 -15.60 -12.35
N LYS A 191 -1.95 -16.60 -11.81
CA LYS A 191 -1.94 -17.97 -12.36
C LYS A 191 -3.13 -18.68 -11.75
N PHE A 192 -4.06 -19.11 -12.58
CA PHE A 192 -5.10 -20.08 -12.26
C PHE A 192 -4.49 -21.47 -12.11
#